data_a612843bc21bd570dad44e11d6ba1c8e
#
_entry.id   a612843bc21bd570dad44e11d6ba1c8e
#
_cell.length_a   1.000
_cell.length_b   1.000
_cell.length_c   1.000
_cell.angle_alpha   90.00
_cell.angle_beta   90.00
_cell.angle_gamma   90.00
#
_symmetry.space_group_name_H-M   'P 1'
#
loop_
_entity.id
_entity.type
_entity.pdbx_description
1 polymer ?
#
loop_
_entity_poly.entity_id
_entity_poly.type
_entity_poly.pdbx_seq_one_letter_code
_entity_poly.pdbx_strand_id
1 'polypeptide(L)'
;EFDIESAVKMNEKNPKRVIRAIEFYRTTGVKMSDQIKLSKSQPALYNTCFIGLNYRSRDKLYDGINKRVDKMIESGLLNEAEWLLNLIKNNKEKTITAAGAIGYKELFPYLNGEKTLDESIENLKRASRRYAKRQLTWFRRNNSINWIFVDDYSDFNDIIRTARKIIEKY
;
A
#
# COMPACT_ATOMS: atom_id res chain seq x y z
N GLU A 1 3.54 10.98 29.08
CA GLU A 1 4.48 10.63 30.20
C GLU A 1 4.42 9.14 30.61
N PHE A 2 3.35 8.40 30.34
CA PHE A 2 3.23 6.99 30.78
C PHE A 2 3.98 5.98 29.89
N ASP A 3 4.33 6.31 28.64
CA ASP A 3 5.07 5.44 27.70
C ASP A 3 6.16 6.24 26.97
N ILE A 4 7.23 6.55 27.69
CA ILE A 4 8.36 7.35 27.19
C ILE A 4 9.03 6.65 26.00
N GLU A 5 9.13 5.31 26.04
CA GLU A 5 9.79 4.53 24.98
C GLU A 5 9.01 4.62 23.66
N SER A 6 7.69 4.57 23.69
CA SER A 6 6.86 4.81 22.52
C SER A 6 6.94 6.27 22.06
N ALA A 7 6.95 7.23 22.98
CA ALA A 7 7.01 8.65 22.65
C ALA A 7 8.31 9.02 21.90
N VAL A 8 9.47 8.51 22.34
CA VAL A 8 10.75 8.74 21.66
C VAL A 8 10.79 8.13 20.25
N LYS A 9 10.13 6.98 20.05
CA LYS A 9 10.09 6.29 18.74
C LYS A 9 9.01 6.83 17.79
N MET A 10 8.03 7.56 18.31
CA MET A 10 6.94 8.13 17.54
C MET A 10 7.31 9.49 16.99
N ASN A 11 7.05 9.70 15.71
CA ASN A 11 7.15 11.04 15.12
C ASN A 11 5.95 11.87 15.59
N GLU A 12 6.20 13.00 16.26
CA GLU A 12 5.18 13.95 16.75
C GLU A 12 4.24 14.42 15.65
N LYS A 13 4.70 14.44 14.38
CA LYS A 13 3.89 14.80 13.21
C LYS A 13 2.88 13.72 12.78
N ASN A 14 2.79 12.60 13.53
CA ASN A 14 1.81 11.56 13.25
C ASN A 14 0.81 11.40 14.40
N PRO A 15 -0.18 12.29 14.52
CA PRO A 15 -1.14 12.29 15.63
C PRO A 15 -1.92 10.99 15.74
N LYS A 16 -2.20 10.31 14.60
CA LYS A 16 -2.93 9.03 14.61
C LYS A 16 -2.20 7.94 15.39
N ARG A 17 -0.86 7.89 15.31
CA ARG A 17 -0.07 6.92 16.09
C ARG A 17 -0.08 7.25 17.57
N VAL A 18 0.03 8.53 17.91
CA VAL A 18 -0.02 8.98 19.30
C VAL A 18 -1.38 8.66 19.93
N ILE A 19 -2.47 9.02 19.23
CA ILE A 19 -3.84 8.73 19.65
C ILE A 19 -4.01 7.22 19.88
N ARG A 20 -3.61 6.38 18.93
CA ARG A 20 -3.72 4.93 19.04
C ARG A 20 -2.97 4.36 20.25
N ALA A 21 -1.78 4.88 20.58
CA ALA A 21 -1.03 4.44 21.76
C ALA A 21 -1.74 4.82 23.06
N ILE A 22 -2.35 6.01 23.09
CA ILE A 22 -3.15 6.49 24.24
C ILE A 22 -4.42 5.67 24.40
N GLU A 23 -5.16 5.43 23.31
CA GLU A 23 -6.37 4.61 23.30
C GLU A 23 -6.07 3.18 23.77
N PHE A 24 -4.99 2.57 23.26
CA PHE A 24 -4.57 1.23 23.66
C PHE A 24 -4.30 1.17 25.16
N TYR A 25 -3.53 2.13 25.70
CA TYR A 25 -3.25 2.19 27.14
C TYR A 25 -4.52 2.38 27.96
N ARG A 26 -5.42 3.30 27.55
CA ARG A 26 -6.68 3.55 28.27
C ARG A 26 -7.61 2.35 28.29
N THR A 27 -7.59 1.55 27.22
CA THR A 27 -8.48 0.37 27.07
C THR A 27 -7.92 -0.86 27.79
N THR A 28 -6.57 -1.05 27.76
CA THR A 28 -5.95 -2.29 28.22
C THR A 28 -5.17 -2.16 29.53
N GLY A 29 -4.82 -0.93 29.95
CA GLY A 29 -3.87 -0.67 31.05
C GLY A 29 -2.41 -0.99 30.72
N VAL A 30 -2.11 -1.51 29.51
CA VAL A 30 -0.77 -1.93 29.08
C VAL A 30 -0.13 -0.88 28.19
N LYS A 31 1.17 -0.60 28.40
CA LYS A 31 1.92 0.32 27.53
C LYS A 31 2.09 -0.31 26.13
N MET A 32 2.01 0.52 25.09
CA MET A 32 2.23 0.06 23.71
C MET A 32 3.65 -0.50 23.52
N SER A 33 4.66 0.10 24.16
CA SER A 33 6.04 -0.39 24.15
C SER A 33 6.17 -1.81 24.72
N ASP A 34 5.47 -2.11 25.82
CA ASP A 34 5.53 -3.42 26.49
C ASP A 34 4.81 -4.47 25.65
N GLN A 35 3.65 -4.13 25.05
CA GLN A 35 2.96 -5.00 24.13
C GLN A 35 3.81 -5.36 22.90
N ILE A 36 4.55 -4.38 22.35
CA ILE A 36 5.47 -4.63 21.22
C ILE A 36 6.61 -5.56 21.62
N LYS A 37 7.17 -5.39 22.84
CA LYS A 37 8.21 -6.29 23.36
C LYS A 37 7.68 -7.71 23.52
N LEU A 38 6.51 -7.85 24.14
CA LEU A 38 5.86 -9.14 24.36
C LEU A 38 5.59 -9.86 23.02
N SER A 39 5.04 -9.14 22.02
CA SER A 39 4.76 -9.74 20.71
C SER A 39 6.02 -10.19 19.96
N LYS A 40 7.16 -9.54 20.20
CA LYS A 40 8.46 -9.91 19.60
C LYS A 40 9.17 -11.03 20.34
N SER A 41 8.89 -11.23 21.62
CA SER A 41 9.52 -12.28 22.43
C SER A 41 8.86 -13.66 22.23
N GLN A 42 7.65 -13.69 21.65
CA GLN A 42 7.00 -14.96 21.37
C GLN A 42 7.61 -15.64 20.14
N PRO A 43 7.85 -16.95 20.17
CA PRO A 43 8.35 -17.67 19.01
C PRO A 43 7.33 -17.60 17.88
N ALA A 44 7.83 -17.54 16.64
CA ALA A 44 6.96 -17.58 15.47
C ALA A 44 6.20 -18.91 15.41
N LEU A 45 4.86 -18.82 15.26
CA LEU A 45 3.99 -20.00 15.17
C LEU A 45 4.14 -20.74 13.84
N TYR A 46 4.66 -20.07 12.80
CA TYR A 46 4.76 -20.59 11.45
C TYR A 46 6.16 -20.34 10.89
N ASN A 47 6.64 -21.30 10.10
CA ASN A 47 7.79 -21.09 9.23
C ASN A 47 7.31 -20.35 7.97
N THR A 48 7.59 -19.04 7.87
CA THR A 48 7.01 -18.18 6.86
C THR A 48 7.99 -17.92 5.72
N CYS A 49 7.62 -18.32 4.50
CA CYS A 49 8.35 -17.97 3.29
C CYS A 49 7.77 -16.69 2.66
N PHE A 50 8.57 -15.63 2.61
CA PHE A 50 8.20 -14.39 1.93
C PHE A 50 8.80 -14.36 0.53
N ILE A 51 7.96 -14.22 -0.50
CA ILE A 51 8.38 -14.02 -1.88
C ILE A 51 7.92 -12.65 -2.33
N GLY A 52 8.87 -11.82 -2.79
CA GLY A 52 8.61 -10.50 -3.34
C GLY A 52 8.86 -10.47 -4.85
N LEU A 53 7.91 -9.99 -5.63
CA LEU A 53 8.10 -9.74 -7.06
C LEU A 53 8.49 -8.28 -7.26
N ASN A 54 9.51 -8.04 -8.07
CA ASN A 54 9.98 -6.70 -8.41
C ASN A 54 10.54 -6.67 -9.84
N TYR A 55 10.92 -5.49 -10.31
CA TYR A 55 11.68 -5.27 -11.53
C TYR A 55 13.07 -4.74 -11.18
N ARG A 56 14.11 -5.14 -11.91
CA ARG A 56 15.45 -4.50 -11.86
C ARG A 56 15.37 -3.14 -12.53
N SER A 57 14.77 -3.10 -13.72
CA SER A 57 14.56 -1.87 -14.45
C SER A 57 13.37 -1.08 -13.88
N ARG A 58 13.68 0.14 -13.42
CA ARG A 58 12.65 1.07 -12.94
C ARG A 58 11.71 1.51 -14.06
N ASP A 59 12.23 1.64 -15.26
CA ASP A 59 11.46 2.09 -16.42
C ASP A 59 10.43 1.01 -16.80
N LYS A 60 10.84 -0.26 -16.83
CA LYS A 60 9.92 -1.39 -17.05
C LYS A 60 8.81 -1.46 -16.00
N LEU A 61 9.15 -1.22 -14.72
CA LEU A 61 8.14 -1.13 -13.67
C LEU A 61 7.14 0.01 -13.93
N TYR A 62 7.64 1.18 -14.32
CA TYR A 62 6.80 2.35 -14.57
C TYR A 62 5.93 2.18 -15.81
N ASP A 63 6.47 1.59 -16.87
CA ASP A 63 5.69 1.24 -18.06
C ASP A 63 4.57 0.25 -17.74
N GLY A 64 4.86 -0.76 -16.93
CA GLY A 64 3.85 -1.72 -16.47
C GLY A 64 2.75 -1.05 -15.67
N ILE A 65 3.11 -0.12 -14.77
CA ILE A 65 2.15 0.67 -13.98
C ILE A 65 1.29 1.54 -14.90
N ASN A 66 1.90 2.26 -15.85
CA ASN A 66 1.18 3.13 -16.77
C ASN A 66 0.17 2.34 -17.62
N LYS A 67 0.62 1.23 -18.25
CA LYS A 67 -0.24 0.33 -19.01
C LYS A 67 -1.39 -0.25 -18.18
N ARG A 68 -1.15 -0.54 -16.90
CA ARG A 68 -2.21 -0.99 -16.01
C ARG A 68 -3.26 0.11 -15.78
N VAL A 69 -2.83 1.36 -15.59
CA VAL A 69 -3.76 2.49 -15.44
C VAL A 69 -4.60 2.67 -16.70
N ASP A 70 -3.98 2.61 -17.90
CA ASP A 70 -4.71 2.73 -19.17
C ASP A 70 -5.78 1.63 -19.28
N LYS A 71 -5.43 0.38 -18.97
CA LYS A 71 -6.38 -0.74 -18.94
C LYS A 71 -7.52 -0.55 -17.91
N MET A 72 -7.22 0.04 -16.74
CA MET A 72 -8.25 0.33 -15.74
C MET A 72 -9.27 1.34 -16.26
N ILE A 73 -8.82 2.38 -16.95
CA ILE A 73 -9.70 3.37 -17.60
C ILE A 73 -10.56 2.69 -18.67
N GLU A 74 -9.95 1.91 -19.57
CA GLU A 74 -10.66 1.13 -20.60
C GLU A 74 -11.69 0.16 -20.00
N SER A 75 -11.40 -0.41 -18.85
CA SER A 75 -12.28 -1.35 -18.13
C SER A 75 -13.38 -0.68 -17.29
N GLY A 76 -13.51 0.64 -17.34
CA GLY A 76 -14.62 1.36 -16.71
C GLY A 76 -14.33 2.01 -15.37
N LEU A 77 -13.06 2.19 -14.98
CA LEU A 77 -12.69 2.88 -13.72
C LEU A 77 -13.33 4.27 -13.61
N LEU A 78 -13.53 4.96 -14.73
CA LEU A 78 -14.18 6.28 -14.73
C LEU A 78 -15.63 6.19 -14.26
N ASN A 79 -16.38 5.19 -14.74
CA ASN A 79 -17.78 4.98 -14.33
C ASN A 79 -17.87 4.60 -12.85
N GLU A 80 -16.93 3.80 -12.34
CA GLU A 80 -16.84 3.48 -10.92
C GLU A 80 -16.56 4.73 -10.07
N ALA A 81 -15.65 5.59 -10.54
CA ALA A 81 -15.32 6.84 -9.85
C ALA A 81 -16.51 7.81 -9.81
N GLU A 82 -17.28 7.91 -10.91
CA GLU A 82 -18.49 8.72 -10.98
C GLU A 82 -19.58 8.21 -10.03
N TRP A 83 -19.82 6.89 -10.04
CA TRP A 83 -20.76 6.26 -9.10
C TRP A 83 -20.36 6.54 -7.65
N LEU A 84 -19.07 6.38 -7.31
CA LEU A 84 -18.56 6.63 -5.96
C LEU A 84 -18.70 8.11 -5.57
N LEU A 85 -18.40 9.03 -6.50
CA LEU A 85 -18.55 10.47 -6.25
C LEU A 85 -20.01 10.84 -5.96
N ASN A 86 -20.96 10.27 -6.73
CA ASN A 86 -22.38 10.47 -6.50
C ASN A 86 -22.82 9.90 -5.14
N LEU A 87 -22.30 8.73 -4.76
CA LEU A 87 -22.55 8.14 -3.45
C LEU A 87 -22.05 9.04 -2.31
N ILE A 88 -20.86 9.65 -2.46
CA ILE A 88 -20.31 10.60 -1.49
C ILE A 88 -21.17 11.85 -1.38
N LYS A 89 -21.61 12.43 -2.51
CA LYS A 89 -22.46 13.63 -2.54
C LYS A 89 -23.81 13.40 -1.84
N ASN A 90 -24.35 12.18 -1.96
CA ASN A 90 -25.64 11.81 -1.37
C ASN A 90 -25.55 11.39 0.11
N ASN A 91 -24.36 11.01 0.61
CA ASN A 91 -24.15 10.53 1.97
C ASN A 91 -23.26 11.48 2.78
N LYS A 92 -23.73 12.70 3.03
CA LYS A 92 -22.98 13.77 3.72
C LYS A 92 -22.52 13.40 5.14
N GLU A 93 -23.17 12.44 5.80
CA GLU A 93 -22.90 12.07 7.20
C GLU A 93 -21.86 10.94 7.35
N LYS A 94 -21.49 10.23 6.29
CA LYS A 94 -20.55 9.09 6.37
C LYS A 94 -19.28 9.34 5.57
N THR A 95 -18.14 9.23 6.23
CA THR A 95 -16.85 9.22 5.56
C THR A 95 -16.69 7.89 4.79
N ILE A 96 -16.70 7.95 3.46
CA ILE A 96 -16.50 6.79 2.61
C ILE A 96 -14.99 6.60 2.41
N THR A 97 -14.42 5.60 3.07
CA THR A 97 -12.96 5.31 3.05
C THR A 97 -12.41 5.10 1.63
N ALA A 98 -13.22 4.49 0.76
CA ALA A 98 -12.87 4.27 -0.65
C ALA A 98 -12.57 5.57 -1.41
N ALA A 99 -13.16 6.70 -1.01
CA ALA A 99 -12.91 8.00 -1.63
C ALA A 99 -11.44 8.43 -1.62
N GLY A 100 -10.67 7.96 -0.63
CA GLY A 100 -9.23 8.23 -0.50
C GLY A 100 -8.34 7.28 -1.29
N ALA A 101 -8.90 6.24 -1.93
CA ALA A 101 -8.11 5.26 -2.67
C ALA A 101 -7.50 5.87 -3.94
N ILE A 102 -6.29 5.40 -4.30
CA ILE A 102 -5.65 5.73 -5.57
C ILE A 102 -6.50 5.12 -6.68
N GLY A 103 -6.85 5.92 -7.65
CA GLY A 103 -7.78 5.58 -8.73
C GLY A 103 -8.95 6.53 -8.74
N TYR A 104 -9.70 6.60 -7.64
CA TYR A 104 -10.90 7.42 -7.61
C TYR A 104 -10.59 8.90 -7.35
N LYS A 105 -9.83 9.21 -6.32
CA LYS A 105 -9.54 10.60 -5.92
C LYS A 105 -8.81 11.41 -7.01
N GLU A 106 -8.05 10.75 -7.88
CA GLU A 106 -7.37 11.41 -8.99
C GLU A 106 -8.30 11.73 -10.15
N LEU A 107 -9.45 11.01 -10.27
CA LEU A 107 -10.47 11.22 -11.29
C LEU A 107 -11.57 12.20 -10.86
N PHE A 108 -11.74 12.45 -9.56
CA PHE A 108 -12.76 13.41 -9.06
C PHE A 108 -12.59 14.83 -9.63
N PRO A 109 -11.36 15.40 -9.80
CA PRO A 109 -11.22 16.70 -10.42
C PRO A 109 -11.75 16.79 -11.85
N TYR A 110 -11.64 15.72 -12.65
CA TYR A 110 -12.26 15.65 -13.97
C TYR A 110 -13.80 15.61 -13.87
N LEU A 111 -14.32 14.75 -12.99
CA LEU A 111 -15.78 14.61 -12.80
C LEU A 111 -16.44 15.86 -12.22
N ASN A 112 -15.67 16.72 -11.57
CA ASN A 112 -16.12 18.02 -11.08
C ASN A 112 -15.89 19.17 -12.10
N GLY A 113 -15.32 18.91 -13.28
CA GLY A 113 -15.03 19.92 -14.31
C GLY A 113 -13.79 20.80 -14.00
N GLU A 114 -12.95 20.41 -13.04
CA GLU A 114 -11.76 21.17 -12.63
C GLU A 114 -10.53 20.90 -13.50
N LYS A 115 -10.47 19.72 -14.14
CA LYS A 115 -9.34 19.25 -14.96
C LYS A 115 -9.83 18.48 -16.17
N THR A 116 -8.94 18.31 -17.15
CA THR A 116 -9.18 17.40 -18.27
C THR A 116 -9.04 15.93 -17.83
N LEU A 117 -9.58 15.01 -18.63
CA LEU A 117 -9.44 13.57 -18.40
C LEU A 117 -7.97 13.15 -18.47
N ASP A 118 -7.24 13.64 -19.45
CA ASP A 118 -5.81 13.32 -19.65
C ASP A 118 -4.96 13.76 -18.47
N GLU A 119 -5.19 14.97 -17.93
CA GLU A 119 -4.51 15.43 -16.71
C GLU A 119 -4.80 14.55 -15.50
N SER A 120 -6.03 14.09 -15.36
CA SER A 120 -6.45 13.21 -14.26
C SER A 120 -5.84 11.82 -14.40
N ILE A 121 -5.76 11.27 -15.61
CA ILE A 121 -5.08 10.00 -15.91
C ILE A 121 -3.58 10.11 -15.60
N GLU A 122 -2.91 11.19 -16.04
CA GLU A 122 -1.49 11.39 -15.74
C GLU A 122 -1.22 11.55 -14.22
N ASN A 123 -2.12 12.20 -13.50
CA ASN A 123 -2.06 12.28 -12.04
C ASN A 123 -2.20 10.90 -11.40
N LEU A 124 -3.10 10.06 -11.90
CA LEU A 124 -3.31 8.69 -11.44
C LEU A 124 -2.06 7.81 -11.70
N LYS A 125 -1.46 7.88 -12.90
CA LYS A 125 -0.20 7.21 -13.23
C LYS A 125 0.91 7.62 -12.26
N ARG A 126 1.05 8.93 -12.02
CA ARG A 126 2.04 9.49 -11.09
C ARG A 126 1.81 9.02 -9.64
N ALA A 127 0.56 9.04 -9.17
CA ALA A 127 0.19 8.57 -7.83
C ALA A 127 0.50 7.09 -7.65
N SER A 128 0.22 6.26 -8.67
CA SER A 128 0.50 4.82 -8.69
C SER A 128 2.00 4.53 -8.66
N ARG A 129 2.81 5.25 -9.44
CA ARG A 129 4.29 5.13 -9.39
C ARG A 129 4.85 5.53 -8.02
N ARG A 130 4.34 6.61 -7.41
CA ARG A 130 4.73 7.03 -6.04
C ARG A 130 4.34 5.98 -5.00
N TYR A 131 3.18 5.35 -5.17
CA TYR A 131 2.73 4.28 -4.28
C TYR A 131 3.64 3.05 -4.37
N ALA A 132 3.96 2.61 -5.59
CA ALA A 132 4.91 1.51 -5.81
C ALA A 132 6.29 1.79 -5.16
N LYS A 133 6.81 3.02 -5.28
CA LYS A 133 8.06 3.42 -4.60
C LYS A 133 7.95 3.28 -3.08
N ARG A 134 6.82 3.71 -2.48
CA ARG A 134 6.60 3.58 -1.01
C ARG A 134 6.51 2.11 -0.59
N GLN A 135 5.81 1.27 -1.37
CA GLN A 135 5.73 -0.18 -1.12
C GLN A 135 7.12 -0.81 -1.11
N LEU A 136 7.94 -0.55 -2.13
CA LEU A 136 9.30 -1.08 -2.20
C LEU A 136 10.17 -0.62 -1.03
N THR A 137 10.07 0.65 -0.62
CA THR A 137 10.79 1.18 0.53
C THR A 137 10.37 0.48 1.83
N TRP A 138 9.10 0.12 1.96
CA TRP A 138 8.58 -0.58 3.13
C TRP A 138 9.00 -2.04 3.15
N PHE A 139 8.82 -2.77 2.04
CA PHE A 139 9.15 -4.19 1.93
C PHE A 139 10.65 -4.47 2.05
N ARG A 140 11.52 -3.58 1.54
CA ARG A 140 12.98 -3.71 1.66
C ARG A 140 13.52 -3.68 3.09
N ARG A 141 12.70 -3.29 4.07
CA ARG A 141 13.05 -3.37 5.50
C ARG A 141 12.99 -4.79 6.04
N ASN A 142 12.31 -5.69 5.34
CA ASN A 142 12.23 -7.09 5.71
C ASN A 142 13.29 -7.88 4.93
N ASN A 143 14.36 -8.27 5.63
CA ASN A 143 15.46 -9.04 5.06
C ASN A 143 15.11 -10.50 4.75
N SER A 144 13.94 -10.98 5.22
CA SER A 144 13.46 -12.35 4.96
C SER A 144 12.75 -12.49 3.61
N ILE A 145 12.63 -11.41 2.82
CA ILE A 145 11.98 -11.47 1.52
C ILE A 145 12.95 -12.03 0.47
N ASN A 146 12.56 -13.13 -0.15
CA ASN A 146 13.21 -13.69 -1.33
C ASN A 146 12.72 -12.93 -2.56
N TRP A 147 13.54 -12.04 -3.10
CA TRP A 147 13.17 -11.22 -4.25
C TRP A 147 13.34 -11.96 -5.56
N ILE A 148 12.29 -12.01 -6.38
CA ILE A 148 12.30 -12.46 -7.77
C ILE A 148 12.13 -11.24 -8.66
N PHE A 149 13.08 -11.01 -9.56
CA PHE A 149 13.02 -9.90 -10.51
C PHE A 149 12.37 -10.38 -11.80
N VAL A 150 11.17 -9.90 -12.07
CA VAL A 150 10.31 -10.39 -13.16
C VAL A 150 10.93 -10.20 -14.53
N ASP A 151 11.73 -9.15 -14.69
CA ASP A 151 12.41 -8.82 -15.94
C ASP A 151 13.71 -9.60 -16.20
N ASP A 152 14.11 -10.48 -15.28
CA ASP A 152 15.18 -11.47 -15.51
C ASP A 152 14.65 -12.70 -16.29
N TYR A 153 13.34 -12.82 -16.48
CA TYR A 153 12.68 -13.98 -17.09
C TYR A 153 11.90 -13.58 -18.34
N SER A 154 11.93 -14.44 -19.36
CA SER A 154 11.14 -14.29 -20.59
C SER A 154 9.75 -14.95 -20.49
N ASP A 155 9.59 -15.96 -19.61
CA ASP A 155 8.36 -16.71 -19.42
C ASP A 155 7.91 -16.65 -17.96
N PHE A 156 6.60 -16.49 -17.77
CA PHE A 156 5.96 -16.50 -16.45
C PHE A 156 6.13 -17.84 -15.72
N ASN A 157 6.17 -18.95 -16.46
CA ASN A 157 6.39 -20.28 -15.88
C ASN A 157 7.76 -20.41 -15.21
N ASP A 158 8.78 -19.69 -15.69
CA ASP A 158 10.09 -19.67 -15.05
C ASP A 158 10.06 -18.95 -13.69
N ILE A 159 9.26 -17.91 -13.57
CA ILE A 159 9.02 -17.23 -12.31
C ILE A 159 8.34 -18.18 -11.32
N ILE A 160 7.34 -18.95 -11.78
CA ILE A 160 6.66 -19.97 -10.95
C ILE A 160 7.64 -21.05 -10.51
N ARG A 161 8.47 -21.56 -11.43
CA ARG A 161 9.50 -22.57 -11.10
C ARG A 161 10.48 -22.05 -10.06
N THR A 162 10.90 -20.80 -10.19
CA THR A 162 11.81 -20.16 -9.24
C THR A 162 11.13 -20.00 -7.87
N ALA A 163 9.88 -19.57 -7.83
CA ALA A 163 9.11 -19.45 -6.60
C ALA A 163 8.96 -20.80 -5.87
N ARG A 164 8.66 -21.89 -6.61
CA ARG A 164 8.59 -23.26 -6.06
C ARG A 164 9.92 -23.68 -5.42
N LYS A 165 11.05 -23.50 -6.12
CA LYS A 165 12.39 -23.81 -5.58
C LYS A 165 12.72 -23.02 -4.30
N ILE A 166 12.18 -21.81 -4.14
CA ILE A 166 12.33 -21.05 -2.90
C ILE A 166 11.52 -21.71 -1.80
N ILE A 167 10.25 -22.06 -2.05
CA ILE A 167 9.35 -22.67 -1.06
C ILE A 167 9.89 -24.03 -0.57
N GLU A 168 10.47 -24.84 -1.45
CA GLU A 168 11.06 -26.15 -1.12
C GLU A 168 12.22 -26.10 -0.11
N LYS A 169 12.77 -24.91 0.16
CA LYS A 169 13.85 -24.68 1.13
C LYS A 169 13.35 -24.37 2.54
N TYR A 170 12.06 -24.15 2.70
CA TYR A 170 11.42 -23.79 3.97
C TYR A 170 10.67 -24.98 4.59
#